data_3dd2a0c150d17bc57e6103c03ced7560
#
_entry.id   3dd2a0c150d17bc57e6103c03ced7560
#
_cell.length_a   1.000
_cell.length_b   1.000
_cell.length_c   1.000
_cell.angle_alpha   90.00
_cell.angle_beta   90.00
_cell.angle_gamma   90.00
#
_symmetry.space_group_name_H-M   'P 1'
#
loop_
_entity.id
_entity.type
_entity.pdbx_description
1 polymer ?
#
loop_
_entity_poly.entity_id
_entity_poly.type
_entity_poly.pdbx_seq_one_letter_code
_entity_poly.pdbx_strand_id
1 'polypeptide(L)'
;MGKKKSLLKTSLFTVGLLEVVNRIIDSASIANTNTKTGGSYYHWKHGDIYYRTFGEKDYPPMLLIHDLTVWSSEYEWLKMAKVLSDTYRIYCVDLIGCGKSDKPGITYTNYFYVQMITDFVKEVIKAPTLVAATGLSGSFVLMANALDETLFTEIMLVSPESLTTLKKSPDEYSKLWLKLFEIPVIGRSVYYFSVLPAFPFRV
;
A
#
# COMPACT_ATOMS: atom_id res chain seq x y z
N MET A 1 33.06 -12.14 -35.62
CA MET A 1 31.96 -11.15 -35.56
C MET A 1 30.57 -11.76 -35.47
N GLY A 2 30.30 -12.96 -36.01
CA GLY A 2 28.97 -13.59 -36.00
C GLY A 2 28.43 -14.00 -34.63
N LYS A 3 29.24 -14.60 -33.74
CA LYS A 3 28.81 -15.06 -32.40
C LYS A 3 28.30 -13.94 -31.48
N LYS A 4 28.94 -12.76 -31.51
CA LYS A 4 28.48 -11.61 -30.70
C LYS A 4 27.13 -11.06 -31.16
N LYS A 5 26.89 -11.02 -32.48
CA LYS A 5 25.59 -10.59 -33.03
C LYS A 5 24.46 -11.61 -32.74
N SER A 6 24.77 -12.89 -32.71
CA SER A 6 23.82 -13.96 -32.34
C SER A 6 23.44 -13.85 -30.85
N LEU A 7 24.42 -13.72 -29.95
CA LEU A 7 24.18 -13.54 -28.51
C LEU A 7 23.33 -12.31 -28.22
N LEU A 8 23.60 -11.17 -28.87
CA LEU A 8 22.83 -9.94 -28.71
C LEU A 8 21.36 -10.12 -29.16
N LYS A 9 21.13 -10.80 -30.28
CA LYS A 9 19.77 -11.10 -30.76
C LYS A 9 19.02 -12.04 -29.81
N THR A 10 19.69 -13.07 -29.28
CA THR A 10 19.09 -13.99 -28.33
C THR A 10 18.74 -13.28 -27.01
N SER A 11 19.63 -12.42 -26.48
CA SER A 11 19.35 -11.66 -25.26
C SER A 11 18.21 -10.68 -25.43
N LEU A 12 18.13 -9.96 -26.54
CA LEU A 12 17.03 -9.05 -26.86
C LEU A 12 15.68 -9.80 -26.97
N PHE A 13 15.69 -10.96 -27.61
CA PHE A 13 14.49 -11.81 -27.72
C PHE A 13 14.03 -12.31 -26.35
N THR A 14 14.96 -12.75 -25.49
CA THR A 14 14.63 -13.22 -24.13
C THR A 14 14.04 -12.10 -23.28
N VAL A 15 14.62 -10.89 -23.31
CA VAL A 15 14.09 -9.71 -22.58
C VAL A 15 12.71 -9.33 -23.11
N GLY A 16 12.49 -9.36 -24.42
CA GLY A 16 11.19 -9.12 -25.03
C GLY A 16 10.13 -10.14 -24.59
N LEU A 17 10.47 -11.41 -24.51
CA LEU A 17 9.58 -12.46 -24.04
C LEU A 17 9.22 -12.26 -22.55
N LEU A 18 10.20 -11.94 -21.72
CA LEU A 18 9.96 -11.65 -20.29
C LEU A 18 9.01 -10.46 -20.12
N GLU A 19 9.16 -9.41 -20.92
CA GLU A 19 8.26 -8.26 -20.87
C GLU A 19 6.82 -8.64 -21.24
N VAL A 20 6.62 -9.48 -22.25
CA VAL A 20 5.29 -9.99 -22.62
C VAL A 20 4.68 -10.80 -21.47
N VAL A 21 5.45 -11.68 -20.85
CA VAL A 21 4.99 -12.47 -19.69
C VAL A 21 4.64 -11.55 -18.52
N ASN A 22 5.47 -10.56 -18.20
CA ASN A 22 5.19 -9.59 -17.15
C ASN A 22 3.86 -8.85 -17.42
N ARG A 23 3.62 -8.41 -18.65
CA ARG A 23 2.36 -7.73 -19.03
C ARG A 23 1.14 -8.63 -18.91
N ILE A 24 1.26 -9.91 -19.22
CA ILE A 24 0.17 -10.88 -19.04
C ILE A 24 -0.15 -11.03 -17.55
N ILE A 25 0.86 -11.16 -16.70
CA ILE A 25 0.67 -11.26 -15.25
C ILE A 25 0.04 -9.97 -14.68
N ASP A 26 0.53 -8.78 -15.09
CA ASP A 26 -0.06 -7.50 -14.72
C ASP A 26 -1.54 -7.43 -15.08
N SER A 27 -1.86 -7.77 -16.33
CA SER A 27 -3.25 -7.73 -16.84
C SER A 27 -4.17 -8.70 -16.08
N ALA A 28 -3.68 -9.92 -15.78
CA ALA A 28 -4.43 -10.89 -15.01
C ALA A 28 -4.64 -10.45 -13.56
N SER A 29 -3.65 -9.79 -12.95
CA SER A 29 -3.76 -9.23 -11.60
C SER A 29 -4.79 -8.11 -11.53
N ILE A 30 -4.79 -7.20 -12.50
CA ILE A 30 -5.76 -6.10 -12.61
C ILE A 30 -7.18 -6.64 -12.84
N ALA A 31 -7.35 -7.66 -13.68
CA ALA A 31 -8.65 -8.27 -13.94
C ALA A 31 -9.25 -8.91 -12.67
N ASN A 32 -8.44 -9.50 -11.81
CA ASN A 32 -8.87 -10.08 -10.54
C ASN A 32 -9.21 -9.03 -9.47
N THR A 33 -8.64 -7.83 -9.54
CA THR A 33 -8.94 -6.74 -8.59
C THR A 33 -10.21 -5.96 -8.94
N ASN A 34 -10.71 -6.08 -10.17
CA ASN A 34 -11.94 -5.43 -10.65
C ASN A 34 -13.25 -6.09 -10.17
N THR A 35 -13.23 -7.02 -9.21
CA THR A 35 -14.46 -7.43 -8.55
C THR A 35 -15.07 -6.22 -7.85
N LYS A 36 -16.35 -5.93 -8.16
CA LYS A 36 -17.17 -4.84 -7.59
C LYS A 36 -17.23 -4.97 -6.06
N THR A 37 -16.19 -4.52 -5.39
CA THR A 37 -16.15 -4.45 -3.93
C THR A 37 -16.59 -3.03 -3.56
N GLY A 38 -17.66 -2.94 -2.78
CA GLY A 38 -18.36 -1.71 -2.42
C GLY A 38 -17.52 -0.71 -1.63
N GLY A 39 -16.54 -0.10 -2.28
CA GLY A 39 -15.72 0.98 -1.77
C GLY A 39 -15.78 2.20 -2.67
N SER A 40 -15.10 3.26 -2.26
CA SER A 40 -14.97 4.53 -2.95
C SER A 40 -13.52 4.87 -3.21
N TYR A 41 -13.29 5.82 -4.10
CA TYR A 41 -11.96 6.35 -4.37
C TYR A 41 -11.92 7.84 -4.04
N TYR A 42 -10.85 8.26 -3.40
CA TYR A 42 -10.49 9.66 -3.22
C TYR A 42 -9.38 10.01 -4.20
N HIS A 43 -9.66 10.93 -5.13
CA HIS A 43 -8.69 11.41 -6.12
C HIS A 43 -7.69 12.34 -5.47
N TRP A 44 -6.58 11.77 -5.03
CA TRP A 44 -5.50 12.51 -4.41
C TRP A 44 -4.42 12.85 -5.44
N LYS A 45 -3.66 13.91 -5.20
CA LYS A 45 -2.63 14.44 -6.13
C LYS A 45 -1.57 13.44 -6.62
N HIS A 46 -1.38 12.33 -5.91
CA HIS A 46 -0.38 11.31 -6.26
C HIS A 46 -1.00 9.96 -6.64
N GLY A 47 -2.30 9.90 -6.81
CA GLY A 47 -3.02 8.69 -7.22
C GLY A 47 -4.32 8.50 -6.45
N ASP A 48 -5.13 7.57 -6.89
CA ASP A 48 -6.42 7.27 -6.30
C ASP A 48 -6.26 6.44 -5.02
N ILE A 49 -6.86 6.91 -3.93
CA ILE A 49 -6.87 6.25 -2.64
C ILE A 49 -8.20 5.51 -2.48
N TYR A 50 -8.13 4.18 -2.41
CA TYR A 50 -9.28 3.35 -2.14
C TYR A 50 -9.64 3.36 -0.66
N TYR A 51 -10.93 3.44 -0.36
CA TYR A 51 -11.41 3.29 1.00
C TYR A 51 -12.82 2.70 1.04
N ARG A 52 -13.17 2.10 2.17
CA ARG A 52 -14.54 1.62 2.46
C ARG A 52 -15.08 2.30 3.69
N THR A 53 -16.40 2.49 3.67
CA THR A 53 -17.09 3.07 4.81
C THR A 53 -18.12 2.10 5.36
N PHE A 54 -18.30 2.12 6.69
CA PHE A 54 -19.30 1.36 7.42
C PHE A 54 -19.94 2.25 8.47
N GLY A 55 -21.15 1.89 8.93
CA GLY A 55 -21.90 2.67 9.92
C GLY A 55 -22.66 3.85 9.34
N GLU A 56 -23.49 4.45 10.16
CA GLU A 56 -24.34 5.59 9.79
C GLU A 56 -23.51 6.87 9.61
N LYS A 57 -24.00 7.77 8.74
CA LYS A 57 -23.25 9.01 8.39
C LYS A 57 -23.08 9.95 9.59
N ASP A 58 -24.04 9.94 10.50
CA ASP A 58 -24.09 10.86 11.64
C ASP A 58 -23.31 10.34 12.85
N TYR A 59 -22.75 9.14 12.76
CA TYR A 59 -21.91 8.60 13.82
C TYR A 59 -20.54 9.26 13.85
N PRO A 60 -19.89 9.32 15.04
CA PRO A 60 -18.54 9.86 15.17
C PRO A 60 -17.56 9.15 14.20
N PRO A 61 -16.73 9.89 13.47
CA PRO A 61 -15.83 9.30 12.49
C PRO A 61 -14.67 8.55 13.15
N MET A 62 -14.33 7.41 12.57
CA MET A 62 -13.17 6.59 12.95
C MET A 62 -12.41 6.14 11.72
N LEU A 63 -11.10 6.44 11.67
CA LEU A 63 -10.19 6.05 10.61
C LEU A 63 -9.38 4.81 11.01
N LEU A 64 -9.40 3.78 10.20
CA LEU A 64 -8.65 2.54 10.39
C LEU A 64 -7.57 2.43 9.30
N ILE A 65 -6.31 2.36 9.72
CA ILE A 65 -5.14 2.35 8.85
C ILE A 65 -4.38 1.04 9.07
N HIS A 66 -4.23 0.26 8.01
CA HIS A 66 -3.48 -0.99 8.01
C HIS A 66 -1.97 -0.76 8.13
N ASP A 67 -1.20 -1.80 8.46
CA ASP A 67 0.26 -1.75 8.47
C ASP A 67 0.82 -1.49 7.06
N LEU A 68 2.03 -0.97 6.97
CA LEU A 68 2.72 -0.74 5.70
C LEU A 68 3.58 -1.94 5.33
N THR A 69 2.94 -3.00 4.88
CA THR A 69 3.59 -4.18 4.32
C THR A 69 3.10 -4.46 2.91
N VAL A 70 3.80 -5.31 2.17
CA VAL A 70 3.44 -5.67 0.78
C VAL A 70 2.05 -6.34 0.69
N TRP A 71 1.58 -6.93 1.78
CA TRP A 71 0.33 -7.69 1.87
C TRP A 71 -0.79 -6.94 2.55
N SER A 72 -0.47 -5.81 3.19
CA SER A 72 -1.43 -5.06 3.98
C SER A 72 -2.44 -4.34 3.10
N SER A 73 -3.67 -4.29 3.58
CA SER A 73 -4.78 -3.57 2.97
C SER A 73 -5.90 -3.35 4.00
N GLU A 74 -6.96 -2.67 3.61
CA GLU A 74 -8.18 -2.49 4.41
C GLU A 74 -8.72 -3.80 4.99
N TYR A 75 -8.41 -4.93 4.34
CA TYR A 75 -8.87 -6.26 4.76
C TYR A 75 -8.48 -6.60 6.20
N GLU A 76 -7.36 -6.06 6.68
CA GLU A 76 -6.89 -6.21 8.06
C GLU A 76 -7.96 -5.79 9.08
N TRP A 77 -8.71 -4.74 8.75
CA TRP A 77 -9.68 -4.12 9.64
C TRP A 77 -11.13 -4.54 9.41
N LEU A 78 -11.45 -5.27 8.34
CA LEU A 78 -12.85 -5.50 7.94
C LEU A 78 -13.72 -6.18 9.01
N LYS A 79 -13.15 -7.08 9.80
CA LYS A 79 -13.90 -7.74 10.89
C LYS A 79 -14.23 -6.76 12.00
N MET A 80 -13.25 -5.94 12.41
CA MET A 80 -13.45 -4.92 13.43
C MET A 80 -14.34 -3.79 12.94
N ALA A 81 -14.19 -3.36 11.70
CA ALA A 81 -15.01 -2.32 11.09
C ALA A 81 -16.52 -2.66 11.16
N LYS A 82 -16.87 -3.92 10.91
CA LYS A 82 -18.27 -4.38 11.02
C LYS A 82 -18.82 -4.28 12.44
N VAL A 83 -18.01 -4.62 13.44
CA VAL A 83 -18.43 -4.53 14.86
C VAL A 83 -18.52 -3.09 15.31
N LEU A 84 -17.53 -2.28 14.95
CA LEU A 84 -17.48 -0.88 15.37
C LEU A 84 -18.48 0.02 14.61
N SER A 85 -19.01 -0.46 13.48
CA SER A 85 -19.98 0.30 12.67
C SER A 85 -21.33 0.54 13.34
N ASP A 86 -21.60 -0.15 14.43
CA ASP A 86 -22.80 0.11 15.25
C ASP A 86 -22.69 1.39 16.09
N THR A 87 -21.48 1.93 16.22
CA THR A 87 -21.18 3.11 17.07
C THR A 87 -20.45 4.22 16.32
N TYR A 88 -19.65 3.87 15.32
CA TYR A 88 -18.78 4.80 14.60
C TYR A 88 -19.04 4.79 13.10
N ARG A 89 -18.82 5.93 12.47
CA ARG A 89 -18.67 6.02 11.01
C ARG A 89 -17.25 5.64 10.63
N ILE A 90 -17.04 4.40 10.25
CA ILE A 90 -15.73 3.81 9.97
C ILE A 90 -15.27 4.16 8.56
N TYR A 91 -13.99 4.51 8.45
CA TYR A 91 -13.25 4.66 7.19
C TYR A 91 -12.07 3.69 7.23
N CYS A 92 -12.12 2.62 6.44
CA CYS A 92 -10.99 1.71 6.21
C CYS A 92 -10.28 2.14 4.93
N VAL A 93 -9.04 2.57 5.01
CA VAL A 93 -8.28 3.11 3.87
C VAL A 93 -7.18 2.14 3.44
N ASP A 94 -6.99 1.98 2.13
CA ASP A 94 -5.78 1.39 1.57
C ASP A 94 -4.75 2.50 1.35
N LEU A 95 -3.57 2.38 1.96
CA LEU A 95 -2.47 3.31 1.73
C LEU A 95 -2.01 3.24 0.25
N ILE A 96 -1.56 4.36 -0.31
CA ILE A 96 -0.94 4.38 -1.65
C ILE A 96 0.21 3.37 -1.68
N GLY A 97 0.26 2.55 -2.73
CA GLY A 97 1.18 1.42 -2.84
C GLY A 97 0.61 0.08 -2.35
N CYS A 98 -0.50 0.09 -1.61
CA CYS A 98 -1.13 -1.08 -1.00
C CYS A 98 -2.55 -1.33 -1.53
N GLY A 99 -3.04 -2.55 -1.30
CA GLY A 99 -4.42 -2.93 -1.60
C GLY A 99 -4.90 -2.53 -2.99
N LYS A 100 -6.02 -1.81 -3.03
CA LYS A 100 -6.67 -1.30 -4.26
C LYS A 100 -6.33 0.15 -4.58
N SER A 101 -5.59 0.83 -3.71
CA SER A 101 -5.05 2.15 -4.00
C SER A 101 -4.01 2.09 -5.11
N ASP A 102 -3.81 3.22 -5.79
CA ASP A 102 -2.82 3.34 -6.84
C ASP A 102 -1.40 3.02 -6.35
N LYS A 103 -0.57 2.57 -7.27
CA LYS A 103 0.83 2.19 -7.04
C LYS A 103 1.77 2.98 -7.96
N PRO A 104 1.81 4.33 -7.85
CA PRO A 104 2.67 5.14 -8.70
C PRO A 104 4.15 4.80 -8.47
N GLY A 105 4.94 4.86 -9.55
CA GLY A 105 6.39 4.58 -9.53
C GLY A 105 7.20 5.73 -8.94
N ILE A 106 6.91 6.10 -7.69
CA ILE A 106 7.58 7.19 -6.96
C ILE A 106 8.22 6.66 -5.68
N THR A 107 9.06 7.45 -5.05
CA THR A 107 9.63 7.11 -3.73
C THR A 107 8.60 7.37 -2.64
N TYR A 108 8.17 6.33 -1.94
CA TYR A 108 7.29 6.42 -0.78
C TYR A 108 8.11 6.78 0.46
N THR A 109 8.00 8.03 0.91
CA THR A 109 8.64 8.51 2.14
C THR A 109 7.66 8.51 3.31
N ASN A 110 8.16 8.55 4.55
CA ASN A 110 7.29 8.70 5.72
C ASN A 110 6.43 9.96 5.62
N TYR A 111 7.01 11.06 5.17
CA TYR A 111 6.31 12.34 4.99
C TYR A 111 5.20 12.25 3.92
N PHE A 112 5.39 11.44 2.89
CA PHE A 112 4.36 11.16 1.88
C PHE A 112 3.10 10.57 2.52
N TYR A 113 3.24 9.57 3.38
CA TYR A 113 2.09 8.96 4.09
C TYR A 113 1.48 9.89 5.12
N VAL A 114 2.29 10.67 5.82
CA VAL A 114 1.81 11.72 6.73
C VAL A 114 0.89 12.70 5.99
N GLN A 115 1.33 13.18 4.83
CA GLN A 115 0.54 14.08 4.01
C GLN A 115 -0.73 13.42 3.47
N MET A 116 -0.63 12.17 3.00
CA MET A 116 -1.78 11.40 2.54
C MET A 116 -2.86 11.27 3.63
N ILE A 117 -2.47 10.91 4.85
CA ILE A 117 -3.39 10.76 5.98
C ILE A 117 -4.01 12.10 6.35
N THR A 118 -3.20 13.15 6.42
CA THR A 118 -3.67 14.51 6.71
C THR A 118 -4.70 14.98 5.69
N ASP A 119 -4.40 14.85 4.40
CA ASP A 119 -5.28 15.27 3.31
C ASP A 119 -6.57 14.41 3.32
N PHE A 120 -6.47 13.11 3.59
CA PHE A 120 -7.63 12.22 3.68
C PHE A 120 -8.58 12.64 4.82
N VAL A 121 -8.07 12.95 5.99
CA VAL A 121 -8.89 13.43 7.11
C VAL A 121 -9.56 14.76 6.75
N LYS A 122 -8.80 15.71 6.20
CA LYS A 122 -9.31 17.05 5.87
C LYS A 122 -10.30 17.09 4.71
N GLU A 123 -10.10 16.26 3.69
CA GLU A 123 -10.87 16.35 2.46
C GLU A 123 -11.98 15.29 2.34
N VAL A 124 -11.80 14.11 2.95
CA VAL A 124 -12.78 13.03 2.89
C VAL A 124 -13.62 12.97 4.17
N ILE A 125 -12.98 12.91 5.34
CA ILE A 125 -13.69 12.79 6.62
C ILE A 125 -14.26 14.16 7.04
N LYS A 126 -13.47 15.22 6.90
CA LYS A 126 -13.83 16.62 7.17
C LYS A 126 -14.21 16.92 8.62
N ALA A 127 -13.71 16.11 9.54
CA ALA A 127 -13.91 16.29 10.98
C ALA A 127 -12.75 15.67 11.75
N PRO A 128 -12.45 16.16 12.97
CA PRO A 128 -11.55 15.48 13.89
C PRO A 128 -12.02 14.04 14.10
N THR A 129 -11.12 13.07 13.98
CA THR A 129 -11.50 11.66 13.95
C THR A 129 -10.71 10.84 14.97
N LEU A 130 -11.32 9.81 15.54
CA LEU A 130 -10.58 8.75 16.20
C LEU A 130 -9.81 7.97 15.15
N VAL A 131 -8.53 7.68 15.39
CA VAL A 131 -7.72 6.88 14.46
C VAL A 131 -7.15 5.66 15.13
N ALA A 132 -7.25 4.50 14.45
CA ALA A 132 -6.52 3.29 14.84
C ALA A 132 -5.56 2.90 13.71
N ALA A 133 -4.30 2.67 14.05
CA ALA A 133 -3.26 2.33 13.09
C ALA A 133 -2.40 1.17 13.58
N THR A 134 -2.07 0.24 12.68
CA THR A 134 -1.23 -0.92 12.96
C THR A 134 0.21 -0.70 12.47
N GLY A 135 1.16 -1.33 13.16
CA GLY A 135 2.57 -1.43 12.76
C GLY A 135 3.23 -0.08 12.48
N LEU A 136 3.86 0.03 11.32
CA LEU A 136 4.58 1.22 10.87
C LEU A 136 3.66 2.43 10.66
N SER A 137 2.40 2.22 10.27
CA SER A 137 1.43 3.30 10.06
C SER A 137 1.15 4.11 11.30
N GLY A 138 1.35 3.54 12.49
CA GLY A 138 1.27 4.26 13.75
C GLY A 138 2.24 5.44 13.82
N SER A 139 3.44 5.31 13.25
CA SER A 139 4.43 6.41 13.23
C SER A 139 3.99 7.57 12.33
N PHE A 140 3.29 7.28 11.24
CA PHE A 140 2.75 8.32 10.35
C PHE A 140 1.62 9.09 11.02
N VAL A 141 0.74 8.39 11.74
CA VAL A 141 -0.34 9.00 12.52
C VAL A 141 0.21 9.92 13.60
N LEU A 142 1.20 9.45 14.37
CA LEU A 142 1.84 10.28 15.40
C LEU A 142 2.50 11.54 14.81
N MET A 143 3.16 11.40 13.65
CA MET A 143 3.78 12.54 12.98
C MET A 143 2.73 13.49 12.41
N ALA A 144 1.62 12.98 11.83
CA ALA A 144 0.51 13.81 11.37
C ALA A 144 -0.09 14.62 12.52
N ASN A 145 -0.32 14.00 13.68
CA ASN A 145 -0.82 14.67 14.87
C ASN A 145 0.16 15.72 15.42
N ALA A 146 1.45 15.44 15.40
CA ALA A 146 2.48 16.39 15.82
C ALA A 146 2.55 17.63 14.91
N LEU A 147 2.16 17.51 13.65
CA LEU A 147 2.09 18.63 12.69
C LEU A 147 0.76 19.39 12.77
N ASP A 148 -0.32 18.70 13.13
CA ASP A 148 -1.66 19.29 13.24
C ASP A 148 -2.48 18.51 14.29
N GLU A 149 -2.49 19.01 15.51
CA GLU A 149 -3.18 18.42 16.66
C GLU A 149 -4.71 18.40 16.52
N THR A 150 -5.26 19.08 15.52
CA THR A 150 -6.71 19.13 15.29
C THR A 150 -7.24 17.96 14.46
N LEU A 151 -6.36 17.11 13.91
CA LEU A 151 -6.75 16.00 13.04
C LEU A 151 -7.46 14.89 13.80
N PHE A 152 -6.96 14.56 15.00
CA PHE A 152 -7.42 13.40 15.73
C PHE A 152 -7.97 13.74 17.10
N THR A 153 -9.11 13.13 17.45
CA THR A 153 -9.67 13.20 18.80
C THR A 153 -8.96 12.23 19.73
N GLU A 154 -8.67 11.03 19.23
CA GLU A 154 -7.98 9.98 19.96
C GLU A 154 -7.12 9.16 18.97
N ILE A 155 -6.00 8.61 19.47
CA ILE A 155 -5.09 7.78 18.69
C ILE A 155 -4.93 6.43 19.36
N MET A 156 -5.28 5.36 18.64
CA MET A 156 -5.05 3.99 19.05
C MET A 156 -3.93 3.37 18.21
N LEU A 157 -2.87 2.91 18.84
CA LEU A 157 -1.76 2.22 18.19
C LEU A 157 -1.84 0.73 18.48
N VAL A 158 -1.89 -0.08 17.43
CA VAL A 158 -1.95 -1.54 17.52
C VAL A 158 -0.62 -2.13 17.04
N SER A 159 0.10 -2.78 17.95
CA SER A 159 1.42 -3.37 17.67
C SER A 159 2.36 -2.41 16.91
N PRO A 160 2.56 -1.17 17.41
CA PRO A 160 3.38 -0.20 16.70
C PRO A 160 4.82 -0.68 16.55
N GLU A 161 5.46 -0.33 15.43
CA GLU A 161 6.88 -0.61 15.22
C GLU A 161 7.75 0.07 16.27
N SER A 162 8.76 -0.67 16.75
CA SER A 162 9.68 -0.12 17.75
C SER A 162 10.65 0.90 17.12
N LEU A 163 11.09 1.89 17.90
CA LEU A 163 12.12 2.85 17.46
C LEU A 163 13.44 2.18 17.08
N THR A 164 13.75 1.03 17.65
CA THR A 164 14.94 0.25 17.31
C THR A 164 14.81 -0.41 15.95
N THR A 165 13.64 -0.91 15.60
CA THR A 165 13.34 -1.45 14.26
C THR A 165 13.43 -0.37 13.21
N LEU A 166 12.85 0.79 13.45
CA LEU A 166 12.87 1.94 12.53
C LEU A 166 14.27 2.51 12.26
N LYS A 167 15.22 2.29 13.17
CA LYS A 167 16.61 2.71 13.00
C LYS A 167 17.50 1.71 12.27
N LYS A 168 17.03 0.49 12.02
CA LYS A 168 17.81 -0.51 11.29
C LYS A 168 17.93 -0.12 9.82
N SER A 169 19.16 0.07 9.36
CA SER A 169 19.44 0.11 7.92
C SER A 169 19.24 -1.27 7.31
N PRO A 170 18.78 -1.34 6.05
CA PRO A 170 18.75 -2.59 5.31
C PRO A 170 20.12 -3.26 5.31
N ASP A 171 20.18 -4.57 5.54
CA ASP A 171 21.40 -5.34 5.44
C ASP A 171 21.90 -5.42 3.99
N GLU A 172 23.12 -5.92 3.80
CA GLU A 172 23.74 -5.99 2.46
C GLU A 172 22.95 -6.90 1.50
N TYR A 173 22.30 -7.97 2.01
CA TYR A 173 21.43 -8.83 1.21
C TYR A 173 20.19 -8.08 0.74
N SER A 174 19.53 -7.34 1.62
CA SER A 174 18.38 -6.52 1.25
C SER A 174 18.73 -5.46 0.21
N LYS A 175 19.89 -4.82 0.34
CA LYS A 175 20.40 -3.86 -0.65
C LYS A 175 20.69 -4.51 -2.00
N LEU A 176 21.19 -5.74 -2.01
CA LEU A 176 21.43 -6.50 -3.25
C LEU A 176 20.11 -6.83 -3.95
N TRP A 177 19.11 -7.31 -3.20
CA TRP A 177 17.77 -7.59 -3.72
C TRP A 177 17.10 -6.33 -4.27
N LEU A 178 17.19 -5.20 -3.58
CA LEU A 178 16.68 -3.92 -4.07
C LEU A 178 17.29 -3.56 -5.42
N LYS A 179 18.63 -3.63 -5.55
CA LYS A 179 19.30 -3.38 -6.83
C LYS A 179 18.84 -4.33 -7.94
N LEU A 180 18.58 -5.59 -7.62
CA LEU A 180 18.10 -6.57 -8.58
C LEU A 180 16.67 -6.24 -9.05
N PHE A 181 15.79 -5.83 -8.14
CA PHE A 181 14.42 -5.43 -8.46
C PHE A 181 14.35 -4.11 -9.26
N GLU A 182 15.34 -3.24 -9.13
CA GLU A 182 15.43 -2.00 -9.89
C GLU A 182 15.80 -2.22 -11.38
N ILE A 183 16.32 -3.39 -11.77
CA ILE A 183 16.67 -3.69 -13.15
C ILE A 183 15.39 -3.76 -13.98
N PRO A 184 15.22 -2.90 -15.02
CA PRO A 184 14.02 -2.93 -15.86
C PRO A 184 13.76 -4.32 -16.45
N VAL A 185 12.49 -4.75 -16.51
CA VAL A 185 12.02 -6.05 -16.99
C VAL A 185 12.47 -7.22 -16.11
N ILE A 186 13.77 -7.36 -15.84
CA ILE A 186 14.35 -8.46 -15.05
C ILE A 186 13.85 -8.41 -13.61
N GLY A 187 13.87 -7.22 -12.99
CA GLY A 187 13.42 -7.04 -11.59
C GLY A 187 11.97 -7.47 -11.39
N ARG A 188 11.07 -7.10 -12.30
CA ARG A 188 9.68 -7.57 -12.28
C ARG A 188 9.57 -9.08 -12.44
N SER A 189 10.30 -9.66 -13.37
CA SER A 189 10.32 -11.11 -13.57
C SER A 189 10.81 -11.83 -12.32
N VAL A 190 11.90 -11.36 -11.71
CA VAL A 190 12.42 -11.92 -10.44
C VAL A 190 11.39 -11.83 -9.33
N TYR A 191 10.71 -10.71 -9.20
CA TYR A 191 9.62 -10.53 -8.24
C TYR A 191 8.51 -11.56 -8.45
N TYR A 192 8.00 -11.70 -9.68
CA TYR A 192 6.92 -12.63 -9.98
C TYR A 192 7.30 -14.09 -9.76
N PHE A 193 8.51 -14.49 -10.09
CA PHE A 193 8.95 -15.87 -9.92
C PHE A 193 9.39 -16.22 -8.50
N SER A 194 9.89 -15.28 -7.72
CA SER A 194 10.40 -15.54 -6.37
C SER A 194 9.40 -15.22 -5.26
N VAL A 195 8.59 -14.17 -5.44
CA VAL A 195 7.70 -13.67 -4.40
C VAL A 195 6.29 -14.23 -4.55
N LEU A 196 5.69 -14.19 -5.74
CA LEU A 196 4.32 -14.68 -5.98
C LEU A 196 4.08 -16.15 -5.59
N PRO A 197 4.95 -17.11 -5.90
CA PRO A 197 4.72 -18.50 -5.53
C PRO A 197 4.81 -18.76 -4.03
N ALA A 198 5.51 -17.93 -3.28
CA ALA A 198 5.62 -18.06 -1.83
C ALA A 198 4.31 -17.70 -1.10
N PHE A 199 3.37 -17.05 -1.81
CA PHE A 199 2.11 -16.58 -1.27
C PHE A 199 0.96 -17.03 -2.16
N PRO A 200 0.44 -18.25 -1.95
CA PRO A 200 -0.76 -18.68 -2.65
C PRO A 200 -1.89 -17.72 -2.29
N PHE A 201 -2.35 -16.97 -3.29
CA PHE A 201 -3.56 -16.15 -3.17
C PHE A 201 -4.71 -17.05 -2.75
N ARG A 202 -5.03 -17.09 -1.46
CA ARG A 202 -6.33 -17.53 -1.01
C ARG A 202 -7.25 -16.32 -1.07
N VAL A 203 -8.02 -16.29 -2.13
CA VAL A 203 -9.22 -15.47 -2.27
C VAL A 203 -10.25 -15.89 -1.22
#